data_d4e3826980f917357f0c225b01344556
#
_entry.id   d4e3826980f917357f0c225b01344556
#
_cell.length_a   1.000
_cell.length_b   1.000
_cell.length_c   1.000
_cell.angle_alpha   90.00
_cell.angle_beta   90.00
_cell.angle_gamma   90.00
#
_symmetry.space_group_name_H-M   'P 1'
#
loop_
_entity.id
_entity.type
_entity.pdbx_description
1 polymer ?
#
loop_
_entity_poly.entity_id
_entity_poly.type
_entity_poly.pdbx_seq_one_letter_code
_entity_poly.pdbx_strand_id
1 'polypeptide(L)'
;MAGKEEAALKPVSCGARLRRSRDASLREEVSMRDPFLKHRVKKFDLSSLDWIDQIPECPVFSPSVEEFEDPFVYLSKIAPVAAKYGICKIVSPICASVPVGTVLMKEQGGLKFTTRVQPLRLAEWSTDDKFAFFMSGRKYTFRDFEKIANKGFVRRYSSSACLPARYMEEEFWHEIAFGKMESVEYACDIDGSAFSSSPNDQLGRSKWNLKKLSRLSKSILRLLRTAIPGVTDPMLYIGMLFSMFAWHVEDHYLYSINYHHCGASKTWYGIPGKAAPDFEKVVREHVYDHEILSGEGETAAFDILLGKTTMFPPNILLHHHVPVYRAIQKPGEFVITFPRAYHSGFSHGFNCGEAVNFAVGEWFPLGAIASQRYALLKRIPLLPYEELLCKEAALLDHEFSTPSYKDLTTSTGDTHIQHCMKVPFVQLMRLQHCVRWSLMKMGARTHYKADIDATVLCSICKRDCYVAHVMCNCRVDAICLCHGKNFLTLSADINLS
;
A
#
# COMPACT_ATOMS: atom_id res chain seq x y z
N MET A 1 35.48 -15.53 -8.25
CA MET A 1 34.01 -15.73 -8.41
C MET A 1 33.35 -14.98 -7.26
N ALA A 2 32.91 -13.77 -7.52
CA ALA A 2 32.25 -12.93 -6.53
C ALA A 2 30.75 -12.92 -6.86
N GLY A 3 29.93 -13.52 -5.98
CA GLY A 3 28.50 -13.51 -6.08
C GLY A 3 27.97 -12.09 -5.91
N LYS A 4 27.26 -11.58 -6.92
CA LYS A 4 26.46 -10.37 -6.80
C LYS A 4 25.20 -10.75 -6.03
N GLU A 5 25.07 -10.28 -4.80
CA GLU A 5 23.79 -10.28 -4.08
C GLU A 5 22.78 -9.42 -4.86
N GLU A 6 21.77 -10.06 -5.42
CA GLU A 6 20.58 -9.40 -5.93
C GLU A 6 19.84 -8.73 -4.77
N ALA A 7 19.85 -7.41 -4.74
CA ALA A 7 19.07 -6.63 -3.78
C ALA A 7 17.57 -6.79 -4.09
N ALA A 8 16.89 -7.66 -3.36
CA ALA A 8 15.45 -7.78 -3.40
C ALA A 8 14.79 -6.43 -3.09
N LEU A 9 13.97 -5.93 -4.00
CA LEU A 9 13.18 -4.71 -3.84
C LEU A 9 12.15 -4.94 -2.73
N LYS A 10 12.32 -4.26 -1.60
CA LYS A 10 11.33 -4.26 -0.51
C LYS A 10 10.26 -3.20 -0.79
N PRO A 11 8.98 -3.49 -0.48
CA PRO A 11 7.92 -2.48 -0.59
C PRO A 11 8.29 -1.23 0.21
N VAL A 12 7.87 -0.06 -0.28
CA VAL A 12 8.03 1.19 0.46
C VAL A 12 7.15 1.09 1.69
N SER A 13 7.76 0.69 2.79
CA SER A 13 7.08 0.50 4.06
C SER A 13 6.65 1.85 4.65
N CYS A 14 5.68 1.82 5.55
CA CYS A 14 5.23 3.00 6.30
C CYS A 14 6.41 3.70 7.00
N GLY A 15 6.95 4.78 6.40
CA GLY A 15 8.08 5.53 6.94
C GLY A 15 9.48 5.12 6.44
N ALA A 16 9.63 4.64 5.20
CA ALA A 16 10.94 4.34 4.64
C ALA A 16 11.85 5.58 4.56
N ARG A 17 13.05 5.44 5.08
CA ARG A 17 14.10 6.46 5.11
C ARG A 17 14.53 6.81 3.67
N LEU A 18 14.37 8.06 3.23
CA LEU A 18 15.09 8.57 2.07
C LEU A 18 16.59 8.52 2.37
N ARG A 19 17.35 7.63 1.71
CA ARG A 19 18.80 7.61 1.79
C ARG A 19 19.34 8.90 1.20
N ARG A 20 20.00 9.74 2.03
CA ARG A 20 20.86 10.80 1.54
C ARG A 20 21.99 10.18 0.73
N SER A 21 22.14 10.59 -0.53
CA SER A 21 23.38 10.42 -1.26
C SER A 21 24.46 11.22 -0.50
N ARG A 22 25.59 10.59 -0.22
CA ARG A 22 26.77 11.28 0.32
C ARG A 22 27.42 12.02 -0.82
N ASP A 23 27.11 13.30 -0.98
CA ASP A 23 28.02 14.26 -1.56
C ASP A 23 28.43 15.23 -0.45
N ALA A 24 29.69 15.11 -0.08
CA ALA A 24 30.32 15.94 0.90
C ALA A 24 30.88 17.19 0.20
N SER A 25 30.21 18.31 0.36
CA SER A 25 30.81 19.62 0.50
C SER A 25 29.71 20.68 0.50
N LEU A 26 29.37 21.14 1.68
CA LEU A 26 29.05 22.51 2.08
C LEU A 26 28.41 22.40 3.46
N ARG A 27 29.17 22.78 4.49
CA ARG A 27 28.64 22.97 5.83
C ARG A 27 27.84 24.26 5.85
N GLU A 28 26.54 24.14 5.66
CA GLU A 28 25.58 25.05 6.28
C GLU A 28 25.08 24.37 7.54
N GLU A 29 25.23 25.02 8.69
CA GLU A 29 24.61 24.66 9.94
C GLU A 29 23.08 24.82 9.80
N VAL A 30 22.43 23.82 9.23
CA VAL A 30 20.98 23.69 9.29
C VAL A 30 20.68 23.27 10.73
N SER A 31 20.15 24.18 11.51
CA SER A 31 19.55 23.90 12.82
C SER A 31 18.54 22.76 12.64
N MET A 32 18.92 21.54 12.98
CA MET A 32 18.00 20.40 13.01
C MET A 32 17.02 20.67 14.15
N ARG A 33 15.82 21.09 13.82
CA ARG A 33 14.71 21.15 14.80
C ARG A 33 14.53 19.76 15.39
N ASP A 34 14.33 19.69 16.71
CA ASP A 34 14.04 18.44 17.41
C ASP A 34 12.77 17.82 16.83
N PRO A 35 12.83 16.61 16.23
CA PRO A 35 11.68 15.95 15.63
C PRO A 35 10.57 15.63 16.62
N PHE A 36 10.85 15.69 17.93
CA PHE A 36 9.88 15.44 19.00
C PHE A 36 9.24 16.73 19.57
N LEU A 37 9.77 17.90 19.21
CA LEU A 37 9.21 19.15 19.69
C LEU A 37 7.84 19.41 19.06
N LYS A 38 6.81 19.56 19.87
CA LYS A 38 5.46 19.91 19.42
C LYS A 38 5.33 21.40 19.20
N HIS A 39 4.87 21.77 18.01
CA HIS A 39 4.50 23.13 17.66
C HIS A 39 2.99 23.20 17.44
N ARG A 40 2.39 24.35 17.75
CA ARG A 40 1.00 24.60 17.41
C ARG A 40 0.88 24.82 15.90
N VAL A 41 0.32 23.86 15.21
CA VAL A 41 0.07 23.94 13.76
C VAL A 41 -1.23 24.71 13.53
N LYS A 42 -1.14 25.96 13.07
CA LYS A 42 -2.30 26.86 12.92
C LYS A 42 -3.27 26.46 11.81
N LYS A 43 -2.80 25.72 10.80
CA LYS A 43 -3.63 25.30 9.65
C LYS A 43 -4.67 24.22 9.99
N PHE A 44 -4.57 23.57 11.16
CA PHE A 44 -5.54 22.57 11.59
C PHE A 44 -6.26 23.07 12.85
N ASP A 45 -7.54 23.44 12.73
CA ASP A 45 -8.34 23.78 13.89
C ASP A 45 -8.83 22.51 14.59
N LEU A 46 -8.30 22.26 15.77
CA LEU A 46 -8.65 21.15 16.67
C LEU A 46 -9.21 21.67 18.00
N SER A 47 -9.69 22.93 18.04
CA SER A 47 -10.33 23.52 19.22
C SER A 47 -11.67 22.84 19.55
N SER A 48 -12.41 22.40 18.53
CA SER A 48 -13.56 21.49 18.66
C SER A 48 -13.26 20.19 17.92
N LEU A 49 -13.72 19.07 18.47
CA LEU A 49 -13.65 17.73 17.89
C LEU A 49 -15.02 17.20 17.45
N ASP A 50 -16.04 18.08 17.35
CA ASP A 50 -17.41 17.71 16.95
C ASP A 50 -17.47 17.15 15.52
N TRP A 51 -16.48 17.47 14.67
CA TRP A 51 -16.36 16.95 13.33
C TRP A 51 -16.20 15.40 13.31
N ILE A 52 -15.73 14.80 14.39
CA ILE A 52 -15.59 13.33 14.50
C ILE A 52 -16.96 12.67 14.32
N ASP A 53 -18.02 13.25 14.86
CA ASP A 53 -19.38 12.70 14.77
C ASP A 53 -20.02 12.92 13.38
N GLN A 54 -19.42 13.75 12.56
CA GLN A 54 -19.84 13.99 11.17
C GLN A 54 -19.28 12.91 10.21
N ILE A 55 -18.28 12.13 10.62
CA ILE A 55 -17.71 11.08 9.77
C ILE A 55 -18.58 9.83 9.83
N PRO A 56 -19.23 9.45 8.71
CA PRO A 56 -20.04 8.25 8.68
C PRO A 56 -19.20 6.97 8.75
N GLU A 57 -19.79 5.92 9.30
CA GLU A 57 -19.18 4.61 9.31
C GLU A 57 -19.14 4.00 7.91
N CYS A 58 -18.07 3.26 7.61
CA CYS A 58 -17.97 2.45 6.41
C CYS A 58 -18.94 1.24 6.49
N PRO A 59 -19.28 0.61 5.35
CA PRO A 59 -20.11 -0.59 5.38
C PRO A 59 -19.46 -1.73 6.13
N VAL A 60 -20.28 -2.47 6.89
CA VAL A 60 -19.89 -3.67 7.63
C VAL A 60 -20.62 -4.87 7.05
N PHE A 61 -19.89 -5.91 6.72
CA PHE A 61 -20.41 -7.14 6.15
C PHE A 61 -20.18 -8.31 7.10
N SER A 62 -21.20 -9.17 7.23
CA SER A 62 -21.16 -10.37 8.07
C SER A 62 -21.53 -11.56 7.20
N PRO A 63 -20.56 -12.19 6.52
CA PRO A 63 -20.83 -13.38 5.69
C PRO A 63 -21.31 -14.56 6.52
N SER A 64 -22.12 -15.44 5.91
CA SER A 64 -22.31 -16.79 6.45
C SER A 64 -21.00 -17.62 6.31
N VAL A 65 -20.94 -18.80 6.91
CA VAL A 65 -19.77 -19.67 6.80
C VAL A 65 -19.56 -20.11 5.35
N GLU A 66 -20.64 -20.35 4.62
CA GLU A 66 -20.63 -20.75 3.19
C GLU A 66 -20.13 -19.59 2.31
N GLU A 67 -20.59 -18.37 2.56
CA GLU A 67 -20.12 -17.17 1.85
C GLU A 67 -18.64 -16.87 2.14
N PHE A 68 -18.16 -17.29 3.30
CA PHE A 68 -16.78 -17.08 3.73
C PHE A 68 -15.80 -18.13 3.19
N GLU A 69 -16.23 -19.08 2.39
CA GLU A 69 -15.34 -20.11 1.83
C GLU A 69 -14.24 -19.54 0.92
N ASP A 70 -14.59 -18.54 0.09
CA ASP A 70 -13.64 -17.95 -0.86
C ASP A 70 -13.63 -16.42 -0.78
N PRO A 71 -12.49 -15.81 -0.36
CA PRO A 71 -12.39 -14.38 -0.18
C PRO A 71 -12.64 -13.59 -1.47
N PHE A 72 -12.17 -14.06 -2.62
CA PHE A 72 -12.31 -13.29 -3.86
C PHE A 72 -13.72 -13.38 -4.45
N VAL A 73 -14.42 -14.47 -4.24
CA VAL A 73 -15.84 -14.60 -4.59
C VAL A 73 -16.66 -13.65 -3.71
N TYR A 74 -16.41 -13.66 -2.40
CA TYR A 74 -17.14 -12.80 -1.49
C TYR A 74 -16.82 -11.32 -1.72
N LEU A 75 -15.54 -10.95 -1.90
CA LEU A 75 -15.14 -9.58 -2.19
C LEU A 75 -15.75 -9.07 -3.50
N SER A 76 -15.80 -9.88 -4.56
CA SER A 76 -16.47 -9.51 -5.81
C SER A 76 -17.97 -9.24 -5.61
N LYS A 77 -18.64 -10.01 -4.74
CA LYS A 77 -20.06 -9.81 -4.40
C LYS A 77 -20.31 -8.46 -3.72
N ILE A 78 -19.44 -8.06 -2.77
CA ILE A 78 -19.63 -6.83 -1.99
C ILE A 78 -19.01 -5.58 -2.63
N ALA A 79 -18.07 -5.74 -3.56
CA ALA A 79 -17.31 -4.64 -4.18
C ALA A 79 -18.20 -3.53 -4.79
N PRO A 80 -19.35 -3.81 -5.46
CA PRO A 80 -20.19 -2.76 -6.03
C PRO A 80 -20.74 -1.75 -5.02
N VAL A 81 -20.86 -2.18 -3.76
CA VAL A 81 -21.24 -1.32 -2.63
C VAL A 81 -20.00 -0.79 -1.91
N ALA A 82 -19.11 -1.68 -1.49
CA ALA A 82 -17.98 -1.37 -0.63
C ALA A 82 -16.97 -0.40 -1.26
N ALA A 83 -16.68 -0.52 -2.57
CA ALA A 83 -15.74 0.35 -3.27
C ALA A 83 -16.15 1.84 -3.26
N LYS A 84 -17.43 2.13 -3.09
CA LYS A 84 -17.95 3.51 -2.99
C LYS A 84 -17.47 4.24 -1.74
N TYR A 85 -17.03 3.50 -0.74
CA TYR A 85 -16.56 4.02 0.55
C TYR A 85 -15.02 4.00 0.68
N GLY A 86 -14.32 3.33 -0.23
CA GLY A 86 -12.87 3.17 -0.22
C GLY A 86 -12.36 2.14 0.78
N ILE A 87 -13.03 1.96 1.91
CA ILE A 87 -12.78 0.92 2.90
C ILE A 87 -14.08 0.22 3.29
N CYS A 88 -13.98 -1.02 3.73
CA CYS A 88 -15.09 -1.71 4.37
C CYS A 88 -14.58 -2.67 5.45
N LYS A 89 -15.49 -3.10 6.32
CA LYS A 89 -15.20 -4.05 7.38
C LYS A 89 -15.95 -5.36 7.14
N ILE A 90 -15.29 -6.49 7.40
CA ILE A 90 -15.88 -7.83 7.31
C ILE A 90 -15.68 -8.51 8.68
N VAL A 91 -16.78 -8.96 9.28
CA VAL A 91 -16.77 -9.73 10.51
C VAL A 91 -16.62 -11.20 10.15
N SER A 92 -15.55 -11.83 10.62
CA SER A 92 -15.32 -13.25 10.33
C SER A 92 -16.36 -14.14 11.04
N PRO A 93 -17.01 -15.06 10.33
CA PRO A 93 -17.92 -16.03 10.95
C PRO A 93 -17.18 -17.15 11.70
N ILE A 94 -15.87 -17.25 11.53
CA ILE A 94 -15.01 -18.24 12.20
C ILE A 94 -13.87 -17.54 12.94
N CYS A 95 -13.44 -18.11 14.06
CA CYS A 95 -12.39 -17.54 14.91
C CYS A 95 -11.12 -18.37 14.86
N ALA A 96 -9.97 -17.71 15.07
CA ALA A 96 -8.71 -18.39 15.33
C ALA A 96 -8.80 -19.13 16.67
N SER A 97 -8.43 -20.40 16.70
CA SER A 97 -8.43 -21.23 17.91
C SER A 97 -7.10 -21.19 18.67
N VAL A 98 -6.02 -20.77 18.01
CA VAL A 98 -4.69 -20.67 18.60
C VAL A 98 -4.35 -19.22 18.91
N PRO A 99 -4.03 -18.87 20.16
CA PRO A 99 -3.69 -17.50 20.53
C PRO A 99 -2.41 -17.01 19.81
N VAL A 100 -2.41 -15.75 19.40
CA VAL A 100 -1.29 -15.07 18.68
C VAL A 100 0.05 -15.27 19.38
N GLY A 101 0.08 -15.06 20.71
CA GLY A 101 1.30 -15.24 21.49
C GLY A 101 1.88 -16.66 21.40
N THR A 102 1.01 -17.68 21.25
CA THR A 102 1.44 -19.06 21.03
C THR A 102 2.03 -19.24 19.64
N VAL A 103 1.38 -18.70 18.60
CA VAL A 103 1.88 -18.79 17.23
C VAL A 103 3.24 -18.13 17.13
N LEU A 104 3.38 -16.87 17.55
CA LEU A 104 4.62 -16.10 17.40
C LEU A 104 5.78 -16.63 18.25
N MET A 105 5.48 -17.20 19.44
CA MET A 105 6.52 -17.72 20.34
C MET A 105 6.91 -19.17 20.04
N LYS A 106 5.99 -20.00 19.58
CA LYS A 106 6.24 -21.42 19.34
C LYS A 106 6.37 -21.76 17.85
N GLU A 107 5.39 -21.39 17.02
CA GLU A 107 5.40 -21.76 15.60
C GLU A 107 6.38 -20.90 14.79
N GLN A 108 6.59 -19.63 15.19
CA GLN A 108 7.54 -18.69 14.55
C GLN A 108 8.90 -18.62 15.25
N GLY A 109 9.25 -19.63 16.06
CA GLY A 109 10.56 -19.75 16.68
C GLY A 109 10.94 -18.63 17.65
N GLY A 110 9.97 -17.99 18.29
CA GLY A 110 10.21 -16.88 19.21
C GLY A 110 10.56 -15.58 18.47
N LEU A 111 9.73 -15.19 17.52
CA LEU A 111 9.89 -13.99 16.69
C LEU A 111 10.36 -12.79 17.52
N LYS A 112 11.49 -12.21 17.12
CA LYS A 112 12.01 -10.94 17.67
C LYS A 112 11.94 -9.87 16.59
N PHE A 113 11.48 -8.71 16.97
CA PHE A 113 11.30 -7.58 16.06
C PHE A 113 11.84 -6.28 16.65
N THR A 114 12.08 -5.32 15.79
CA THR A 114 12.39 -3.94 16.14
C THR A 114 11.17 -3.05 15.86
N THR A 115 11.10 -1.90 16.51
CA THR A 115 10.03 -0.94 16.34
C THR A 115 10.51 0.32 15.64
N ARG A 116 9.57 1.04 15.04
CA ARG A 116 9.78 2.43 14.61
C ARG A 116 9.23 3.36 15.68
N VAL A 117 10.02 4.34 16.02
CA VAL A 117 9.61 5.45 16.89
C VAL A 117 8.95 6.49 15.99
N GLN A 118 7.69 6.75 16.26
CA GLN A 118 6.87 7.73 15.54
C GLN A 118 6.71 8.97 16.43
N PRO A 119 7.19 10.15 16.02
CA PRO A 119 6.88 11.40 16.69
C PRO A 119 5.35 11.60 16.70
N LEU A 120 4.76 11.83 17.87
CA LEU A 120 3.33 12.04 18.02
C LEU A 120 3.02 13.53 17.99
N ARG A 121 3.06 14.11 16.80
CA ARG A 121 2.76 15.52 16.56
C ARG A 121 2.18 15.74 15.17
N LEU A 122 1.47 16.85 14.98
CA LEU A 122 1.10 17.33 13.65
C LEU A 122 2.33 17.92 12.96
N ALA A 123 2.55 17.58 11.71
CA ALA A 123 3.65 18.11 10.94
C ALA A 123 3.33 19.53 10.43
N GLU A 124 4.24 20.46 10.69
CA GLU A 124 4.34 21.70 9.92
C GLU A 124 5.15 21.40 8.66
N TRP A 125 4.51 21.18 7.58
CA TRP A 125 5.17 20.83 6.32
C TRP A 125 5.86 22.07 5.73
N SER A 126 6.91 22.55 6.44
CA SER A 126 7.92 23.45 5.91
C SER A 126 9.11 22.63 5.36
N THR A 127 9.98 23.23 4.57
CA THR A 127 11.14 22.60 3.93
C THR A 127 12.04 21.83 4.88
N ASP A 128 12.07 22.21 6.16
CA ASP A 128 12.92 21.61 7.19
C ASP A 128 12.22 20.52 8.01
N ASP A 129 10.91 20.35 7.87
CA ASP A 129 10.10 19.47 8.73
C ASP A 129 9.74 18.15 8.06
N LYS A 130 10.76 17.44 7.55
CA LYS A 130 10.56 16.09 7.02
C LYS A 130 10.27 15.11 8.15
N PHE A 131 9.03 14.66 8.23
CA PHE A 131 8.61 13.64 9.16
C PHE A 131 9.42 12.37 8.92
N ALA A 132 10.23 11.97 9.89
CA ALA A 132 11.01 10.75 9.82
C ALA A 132 10.66 9.83 10.98
N PHE A 133 10.35 8.56 10.68
CA PHE A 133 10.25 7.53 11.69
C PHE A 133 11.62 6.90 11.90
N PHE A 134 12.02 6.75 13.16
CA PHE A 134 13.33 6.23 13.53
C PHE A 134 13.24 4.79 14.00
N MET A 135 14.23 3.97 13.67
CA MET A 135 14.32 2.64 14.27
C MET A 135 14.74 2.76 15.74
N SER A 136 14.00 2.11 16.64
CA SER A 136 14.26 2.20 18.08
C SER A 136 15.60 1.58 18.51
N GLY A 137 16.17 0.71 17.67
CA GLY A 137 17.38 -0.07 18.01
C GLY A 137 17.14 -1.18 19.05
N ARG A 138 15.96 -1.22 19.68
CA ARG A 138 15.59 -2.25 20.65
C ARG A 138 14.95 -3.43 19.95
N LYS A 139 15.25 -4.63 20.44
CA LYS A 139 14.59 -5.87 20.00
C LYS A 139 13.62 -6.33 21.07
N TYR A 140 12.41 -6.65 20.64
CA TYR A 140 11.32 -7.12 21.51
C TYR A 140 10.88 -8.51 21.08
N THR A 141 10.44 -9.32 22.05
CA THR A 141 9.49 -10.40 21.78
C THR A 141 8.07 -9.84 21.82
N PHE A 142 7.11 -10.60 21.30
CA PHE A 142 5.69 -10.21 21.37
C PHE A 142 5.23 -9.88 22.80
N ARG A 143 5.62 -10.72 23.79
CA ARG A 143 5.25 -10.52 25.19
C ARG A 143 5.94 -9.32 25.84
N ASP A 144 7.19 -9.03 25.47
CA ASP A 144 7.89 -7.87 26.02
C ASP A 144 7.24 -6.57 25.55
N PHE A 145 6.89 -6.51 24.26
CA PHE A 145 6.20 -5.33 23.70
C PHE A 145 4.79 -5.17 24.27
N GLU A 146 4.02 -6.27 24.40
CA GLU A 146 2.70 -6.28 25.06
C GLU A 146 2.76 -5.71 26.48
N LYS A 147 3.72 -6.15 27.29
CA LYS A 147 3.89 -5.66 28.68
C LYS A 147 4.17 -4.16 28.72
N ILE A 148 5.05 -3.67 27.84
CA ILE A 148 5.41 -2.24 27.78
C ILE A 148 4.21 -1.41 27.34
N ALA A 149 3.51 -1.83 26.29
CA ALA A 149 2.34 -1.15 25.75
C ALA A 149 1.19 -1.07 26.77
N ASN A 150 0.89 -2.20 27.43
CA ASN A 150 -0.15 -2.26 28.46
C ASN A 150 0.23 -1.44 29.71
N LYS A 151 1.50 -1.46 30.13
CA LYS A 151 1.97 -0.60 31.23
C LYS A 151 1.79 0.88 30.92
N GLY A 152 2.09 1.30 29.68
CA GLY A 152 1.87 2.68 29.22
C GLY A 152 0.41 3.08 29.26
N PHE A 153 -0.48 2.20 28.79
CA PHE A 153 -1.93 2.42 28.81
C PHE A 153 -2.49 2.54 30.23
N VAL A 154 -2.16 1.58 31.10
CA VAL A 154 -2.61 1.61 32.52
C VAL A 154 -2.10 2.85 33.24
N ARG A 155 -0.86 3.27 32.99
CA ARG A 155 -0.30 4.47 33.59
C ARG A 155 -1.08 5.75 33.19
N ARG A 156 -1.60 5.80 31.96
CA ARG A 156 -2.36 6.96 31.46
C ARG A 156 -3.79 6.99 31.99
N TYR A 157 -4.49 5.85 31.92
CA TYR A 157 -5.93 5.79 32.16
C TYR A 157 -6.32 5.18 33.51
N SER A 158 -5.36 4.72 34.28
CA SER A 158 -5.58 4.00 35.55
C SER A 158 -6.53 2.82 35.44
N SER A 159 -6.62 2.24 34.24
CA SER A 159 -7.51 1.14 33.87
C SER A 159 -6.83 0.24 32.86
N SER A 160 -7.15 -1.05 32.90
CA SER A 160 -6.81 -2.03 31.87
C SER A 160 -7.99 -2.34 30.93
N ALA A 161 -9.15 -1.73 31.16
CA ALA A 161 -10.35 -1.96 30.35
C ALA A 161 -10.29 -1.19 29.02
N CYS A 162 -10.95 -1.74 28.00
CA CYS A 162 -11.16 -1.04 26.75
C CYS A 162 -12.02 0.21 26.97
N LEU A 163 -11.55 1.35 26.51
CA LEU A 163 -12.28 2.61 26.55
C LEU A 163 -13.14 2.75 25.27
N PRO A 164 -14.22 3.57 25.30
CA PRO A 164 -15.06 3.82 24.14
C PRO A 164 -14.24 4.36 22.98
N ALA A 165 -14.50 3.86 21.76
CA ALA A 165 -13.75 4.24 20.56
C ALA A 165 -13.79 5.75 20.30
N ARG A 166 -14.97 6.38 20.49
CA ARG A 166 -15.16 7.83 20.35
C ARG A 166 -14.26 8.63 21.28
N TYR A 167 -14.16 8.21 22.55
CA TYR A 167 -13.26 8.81 23.54
C TYR A 167 -11.78 8.64 23.12
N MET A 168 -11.39 7.46 22.65
CA MET A 168 -10.03 7.20 22.18
C MET A 168 -9.67 8.04 20.94
N GLU A 169 -10.66 8.34 20.11
CA GLU A 169 -10.49 9.20 18.93
C GLU A 169 -10.26 10.66 19.33
N GLU A 170 -11.03 11.17 20.29
CA GLU A 170 -10.78 12.50 20.88
C GLU A 170 -9.41 12.59 21.55
N GLU A 171 -9.07 11.61 22.37
CA GLU A 171 -7.78 11.53 23.05
C GLU A 171 -6.59 11.52 22.06
N PHE A 172 -6.72 10.80 20.96
CA PHE A 172 -5.68 10.76 19.92
C PHE A 172 -5.47 12.14 19.29
N TRP A 173 -6.55 12.77 18.82
CA TRP A 173 -6.44 14.08 18.16
C TRP A 173 -6.03 15.19 19.10
N HIS A 174 -6.48 15.15 20.35
CA HIS A 174 -6.00 16.06 21.39
C HIS A 174 -4.52 15.83 21.71
N GLU A 175 -4.11 14.56 21.87
CA GLU A 175 -2.72 14.24 22.21
C GLU A 175 -1.75 14.62 21.10
N ILE A 176 -2.06 14.31 19.83
CA ILE A 176 -1.16 14.64 18.71
C ILE A 176 -0.99 16.15 18.52
N ALA A 177 -2.02 16.95 18.83
CA ALA A 177 -2.00 18.39 18.66
C ALA A 177 -1.43 19.14 19.89
N PHE A 178 -1.83 18.75 21.09
CA PHE A 178 -1.60 19.54 22.32
C PHE A 178 -0.99 18.73 23.47
N GLY A 179 -0.97 17.40 23.36
CA GLY A 179 -0.55 16.54 24.45
C GLY A 179 0.95 16.58 24.72
N LYS A 180 1.37 15.86 25.75
CA LYS A 180 2.76 15.79 26.22
C LYS A 180 3.50 14.55 25.75
N MET A 181 2.82 13.60 25.13
CA MET A 181 3.46 12.39 24.62
C MET A 181 4.27 12.74 23.38
N GLU A 182 5.58 12.59 23.45
CA GLU A 182 6.49 12.99 22.37
C GLU A 182 6.49 11.96 21.22
N SER A 183 6.42 10.68 21.55
CA SER A 183 6.50 9.61 20.56
C SER A 183 5.83 8.32 21.03
N VAL A 184 5.55 7.46 20.07
CA VAL A 184 5.07 6.09 20.28
C VAL A 184 5.92 5.12 19.47
N GLU A 185 5.96 3.86 19.90
CA GLU A 185 6.61 2.80 19.15
C GLU A 185 5.59 1.98 18.36
N TYR A 186 5.94 1.59 17.15
CA TYR A 186 5.13 0.73 16.31
C TYR A 186 6.00 -0.30 15.60
N ALA A 187 5.76 -1.58 15.84
CA ALA A 187 6.33 -2.66 15.04
C ALA A 187 5.51 -2.81 13.76
N CYS A 188 5.96 -2.18 12.70
CA CYS A 188 5.34 -2.27 11.37
C CYS A 188 6.28 -2.97 10.38
N ASP A 189 5.69 -3.61 9.39
CA ASP A 189 6.38 -4.34 8.33
C ASP A 189 7.29 -5.45 8.89
N ILE A 190 6.78 -6.21 9.87
CA ILE A 190 7.51 -7.33 10.46
C ILE A 190 7.21 -8.59 9.65
N ASP A 191 8.25 -9.19 9.07
CA ASP A 191 8.13 -10.45 8.34
C ASP A 191 7.59 -11.54 9.27
N GLY A 192 6.50 -12.17 8.88
CA GLY A 192 5.87 -13.24 9.65
C GLY A 192 4.35 -13.24 9.55
N SER A 193 3.74 -14.19 10.22
CA SER A 193 2.28 -14.34 10.27
C SER A 193 1.86 -14.87 11.64
N ALA A 194 0.73 -14.38 12.13
CA ALA A 194 0.09 -14.88 13.35
C ALA A 194 -1.06 -15.87 13.07
N PHE A 195 -1.30 -16.25 11.80
CA PHE A 195 -2.16 -17.38 11.48
C PHE A 195 -1.45 -18.69 11.83
N SER A 196 -2.13 -19.53 12.61
CA SER A 196 -1.60 -20.82 13.05
C SER A 196 -1.54 -21.82 11.89
N SER A 197 -0.54 -22.69 11.94
CA SER A 197 -0.42 -23.88 11.07
C SER A 197 -1.14 -25.10 11.64
N SER A 198 -1.73 -25.01 12.81
CA SER A 198 -2.46 -26.10 13.46
C SER A 198 -3.60 -26.62 12.58
N PRO A 199 -3.72 -27.97 12.40
CA PRO A 199 -4.83 -28.55 11.63
C PRO A 199 -6.20 -28.32 12.26
N ASN A 200 -6.25 -27.95 13.53
CA ASN A 200 -7.50 -27.67 14.26
C ASN A 200 -7.90 -26.19 14.21
N ASP A 201 -7.06 -25.30 13.68
CA ASP A 201 -7.40 -23.90 13.53
C ASP A 201 -8.18 -23.68 12.22
N GLN A 202 -9.49 -23.45 12.33
CA GLN A 202 -10.36 -23.26 11.17
C GLN A 202 -9.96 -22.03 10.35
N LEU A 203 -9.65 -20.93 10.98
CA LEU A 203 -9.26 -19.70 10.30
C LEU A 203 -7.87 -19.84 9.65
N GLY A 204 -6.91 -20.44 10.37
CA GLY A 204 -5.57 -20.75 9.82
C GLY A 204 -5.62 -21.67 8.58
N ARG A 205 -6.62 -22.56 8.51
CA ARG A 205 -6.86 -23.45 7.37
C ARG A 205 -7.63 -22.81 6.24
N SER A 206 -8.43 -21.77 6.52
CA SER A 206 -9.29 -21.12 5.52
C SER A 206 -8.49 -20.47 4.40
N LYS A 207 -9.15 -20.11 3.31
CA LYS A 207 -8.58 -19.29 2.23
C LYS A 207 -8.38 -17.84 2.65
N TRP A 208 -8.97 -17.40 3.78
CA TRP A 208 -8.78 -16.08 4.38
C TRP A 208 -7.49 -15.97 5.18
N ASN A 209 -6.75 -17.05 5.35
CA ASN A 209 -5.38 -16.97 5.85
C ASN A 209 -4.52 -16.19 4.85
N LEU A 210 -4.01 -15.04 5.28
CA LEU A 210 -3.34 -14.08 4.41
C LEU A 210 -2.09 -14.66 3.71
N LYS A 211 -1.47 -15.70 4.28
CA LYS A 211 -0.36 -16.43 3.65
C LYS A 211 -0.75 -17.16 2.36
N LYS A 212 -2.03 -17.43 2.17
CA LYS A 212 -2.53 -18.20 1.00
C LYS A 212 -3.06 -17.29 -0.11
N LEU A 213 -3.41 -16.05 0.23
CA LEU A 213 -4.21 -15.18 -0.62
C LEU A 213 -3.57 -14.93 -1.99
N SER A 214 -2.26 -14.64 -2.04
CA SER A 214 -1.55 -14.36 -3.29
C SER A 214 -1.50 -15.56 -4.25
N ARG A 215 -1.71 -16.78 -3.73
CA ARG A 215 -1.63 -18.03 -4.50
C ARG A 215 -2.99 -18.56 -4.97
N LEU A 216 -4.08 -17.91 -4.56
CA LEU A 216 -5.44 -18.30 -4.99
C LEU A 216 -5.60 -18.07 -6.50
N SER A 217 -6.44 -18.88 -7.15
CA SER A 217 -6.59 -18.90 -8.62
C SER A 217 -6.99 -17.55 -9.23
N LYS A 218 -7.81 -16.75 -8.52
CA LYS A 218 -8.23 -15.41 -8.97
C LYS A 218 -7.24 -14.28 -8.62
N SER A 219 -6.15 -14.58 -7.91
CA SER A 219 -5.13 -13.59 -7.58
C SER A 219 -4.23 -13.30 -8.77
N ILE A 220 -4.12 -12.05 -9.19
CA ILE A 220 -3.15 -11.62 -10.21
C ILE A 220 -1.72 -11.82 -9.72
N LEU A 221 -1.50 -11.70 -8.41
CA LEU A 221 -0.16 -11.81 -7.80
C LEU A 221 0.42 -13.23 -7.86
N ARG A 222 -0.40 -14.27 -8.17
CA ARG A 222 0.09 -15.63 -8.42
C ARG A 222 1.05 -15.72 -9.61
N LEU A 223 1.02 -14.71 -10.49
CA LEU A 223 1.82 -14.66 -11.71
C LEU A 223 3.23 -14.07 -11.48
N LEU A 224 3.49 -13.56 -10.29
CA LEU A 224 4.82 -13.07 -9.91
C LEU A 224 5.81 -14.22 -9.79
N ARG A 225 7.03 -14.01 -10.28
CA ARG A 225 8.12 -15.00 -10.23
C ARG A 225 8.73 -15.14 -8.85
N THR A 226 8.76 -14.03 -8.09
CA THR A 226 9.39 -13.92 -6.78
C THR A 226 8.41 -13.43 -5.73
N ALA A 227 8.59 -13.88 -4.50
CA ALA A 227 7.83 -13.37 -3.37
C ALA A 227 8.23 -11.93 -3.04
N ILE A 228 7.25 -11.10 -2.72
CA ILE A 228 7.43 -9.69 -2.33
C ILE A 228 6.77 -9.52 -0.97
N PRO A 229 7.56 -9.27 0.12
CA PRO A 229 7.01 -9.05 1.46
C PRO A 229 5.97 -7.92 1.48
N GLY A 230 4.85 -8.13 2.15
CA GLY A 230 3.72 -7.20 2.20
C GLY A 230 2.79 -7.25 0.98
N VAL A 231 3.21 -7.88 -0.13
CA VAL A 231 2.44 -8.00 -1.38
C VAL A 231 2.01 -9.45 -1.64
N THR A 232 2.95 -10.39 -1.64
CA THR A 232 2.64 -11.83 -1.79
C THR A 232 2.60 -12.56 -0.46
N ASP A 233 3.38 -12.09 0.51
CA ASP A 233 3.45 -12.63 1.86
C ASP A 233 3.06 -11.56 2.87
N PRO A 234 2.26 -11.92 3.90
CA PRO A 234 1.77 -10.94 4.86
C PRO A 234 2.88 -10.41 5.77
N MET A 235 2.60 -9.26 6.35
CA MET A 235 3.41 -8.65 7.38
C MET A 235 2.61 -8.39 8.65
N LEU A 236 3.28 -8.43 9.79
CA LEU A 236 2.71 -8.15 11.10
C LEU A 236 2.86 -6.68 11.46
N TYR A 237 1.84 -6.19 12.16
CA TYR A 237 1.70 -4.82 12.66
C TYR A 237 1.31 -4.86 14.13
N ILE A 238 2.30 -4.66 15.02
CA ILE A 238 2.10 -4.78 16.47
C ILE A 238 2.20 -3.38 17.07
N GLY A 239 1.04 -2.85 17.51
CA GLY A 239 0.89 -1.48 17.96
C GLY A 239 0.78 -1.33 19.47
N MET A 240 0.90 -0.09 19.92
CA MET A 240 0.56 0.38 21.26
C MET A 240 -0.42 1.56 21.17
N LEU A 241 -0.77 2.14 22.31
CA LEU A 241 -1.60 3.34 22.35
C LEU A 241 -1.07 4.40 21.38
N PHE A 242 -1.93 4.84 20.45
CA PHE A 242 -1.67 5.88 19.47
C PHE A 242 -0.60 5.55 18.40
N SER A 243 -0.12 4.30 18.32
CA SER A 243 0.64 3.89 17.12
C SER A 243 -0.21 4.13 15.89
N MET A 244 0.33 4.83 14.88
CA MET A 244 -0.43 5.31 13.73
C MET A 244 0.13 4.81 12.40
N PHE A 245 -0.76 4.72 11.41
CA PHE A 245 -0.43 4.66 10.00
C PHE A 245 -0.96 5.92 9.33
N ALA A 246 -0.03 6.66 8.69
CA ALA A 246 -0.33 7.95 8.10
C ALA A 246 -1.10 7.81 6.79
N TRP A 247 -1.65 8.90 6.25
CA TRP A 247 -2.37 8.92 4.99
C TRP A 247 -1.54 8.36 3.84
N HIS A 248 -2.03 7.33 3.19
CA HIS A 248 -1.39 6.70 2.04
C HIS A 248 -2.39 5.92 1.20
N VAL A 249 -2.00 5.62 -0.01
CA VAL A 249 -2.56 4.57 -0.85
C VAL A 249 -1.59 3.40 -0.91
N GLU A 250 -2.09 2.22 -1.23
CA GLU A 250 -1.23 1.05 -1.42
C GLU A 250 -0.36 1.20 -2.68
N ASP A 251 0.81 0.57 -2.64
CA ASP A 251 1.72 0.54 -3.79
C ASP A 251 0.99 0.01 -5.03
N HIS A 252 1.23 0.63 -6.18
CA HIS A 252 0.54 0.32 -7.43
C HIS A 252 -1.00 0.39 -7.36
N TYR A 253 -1.57 1.10 -6.38
CA TYR A 253 -3.00 1.11 -6.13
C TYR A 253 -3.61 -0.28 -5.92
N LEU A 254 -2.85 -1.18 -5.31
CA LEU A 254 -3.35 -2.49 -4.92
C LEU A 254 -4.51 -2.38 -3.93
N TYR A 255 -5.28 -3.43 -3.82
CA TYR A 255 -6.11 -3.66 -2.64
C TYR A 255 -5.23 -4.01 -1.44
N SER A 256 -5.72 -3.80 -0.23
CA SER A 256 -5.18 -4.45 0.96
C SER A 256 -6.25 -5.15 1.78
N ILE A 257 -5.83 -6.19 2.47
CA ILE A 257 -6.62 -6.91 3.46
C ILE A 257 -5.86 -6.92 4.77
N ASN A 258 -6.52 -6.48 5.82
CA ASN A 258 -5.94 -6.31 7.14
C ASN A 258 -6.77 -7.09 8.16
N TYR A 259 -6.21 -8.11 8.79
CA TYR A 259 -6.85 -8.89 9.83
C TYR A 259 -6.38 -8.46 11.21
N HIS A 260 -7.30 -8.27 12.14
CA HIS A 260 -7.00 -7.92 13.52
C HIS A 260 -7.01 -9.17 14.39
N HIS A 261 -5.84 -9.65 14.76
CA HIS A 261 -5.70 -10.88 15.52
C HIS A 261 -6.10 -10.75 16.99
N CYS A 262 -5.62 -9.70 17.67
CA CYS A 262 -5.88 -9.52 19.10
C CYS A 262 -5.61 -8.09 19.58
N GLY A 263 -6.05 -7.79 20.79
CA GLY A 263 -5.76 -6.56 21.52
C GLY A 263 -6.80 -5.47 21.34
N ALA A 264 -6.40 -4.22 21.55
CA ALA A 264 -7.27 -3.05 21.46
C ALA A 264 -7.64 -2.73 20.01
N SER A 265 -8.77 -2.10 19.79
CA SER A 265 -9.28 -1.72 18.48
C SER A 265 -8.33 -0.77 17.71
N LYS A 266 -8.56 -0.64 16.41
CA LYS A 266 -7.97 0.38 15.54
C LYS A 266 -9.06 1.25 14.93
N THR A 267 -8.88 2.57 14.96
CA THR A 267 -9.64 3.50 14.14
C THR A 267 -9.00 3.61 12.77
N TRP A 268 -9.83 3.54 11.74
CA TRP A 268 -9.48 3.74 10.33
C TRP A 268 -10.27 4.89 9.75
N TYR A 269 -9.62 5.70 8.92
CA TYR A 269 -10.25 6.66 8.04
C TYR A 269 -9.98 6.24 6.60
N GLY A 270 -10.99 6.31 5.75
CA GLY A 270 -10.88 5.91 4.35
C GLY A 270 -11.52 6.92 3.41
N ILE A 271 -10.89 7.13 2.26
CA ILE A 271 -11.34 8.00 1.17
C ILE A 271 -11.63 7.11 -0.03
N PRO A 272 -12.81 7.25 -0.68
CA PRO A 272 -13.09 6.51 -1.90
C PRO A 272 -12.04 6.74 -2.98
N GLY A 273 -11.63 5.69 -3.69
CA GLY A 273 -10.63 5.81 -4.74
C GLY A 273 -10.95 6.84 -5.83
N LYS A 274 -12.26 7.05 -6.12
CA LYS A 274 -12.72 8.09 -7.04
C LYS A 274 -12.46 9.53 -6.54
N ALA A 275 -12.41 9.73 -5.21
CA ALA A 275 -12.14 11.03 -4.59
C ALA A 275 -10.63 11.25 -4.33
N ALA A 276 -9.76 10.34 -4.73
CA ALA A 276 -8.31 10.50 -4.57
C ALA A 276 -7.75 11.77 -5.22
N PRO A 277 -8.19 12.22 -6.41
CA PRO A 277 -7.73 13.50 -6.98
C PRO A 277 -8.10 14.71 -6.11
N ASP A 278 -9.31 14.72 -5.54
CA ASP A 278 -9.76 15.80 -4.66
C ASP A 278 -8.97 15.79 -3.34
N PHE A 279 -8.71 14.60 -2.78
CA PHE A 279 -7.83 14.43 -1.63
C PHE A 279 -6.43 14.98 -1.91
N GLU A 280 -5.80 14.59 -3.02
CA GLU A 280 -4.47 15.05 -3.42
C GLU A 280 -4.44 16.57 -3.64
N LYS A 281 -5.52 17.15 -4.17
CA LYS A 281 -5.68 18.60 -4.32
C LYS A 281 -5.71 19.29 -2.96
N VAL A 282 -6.53 18.82 -2.02
CA VAL A 282 -6.60 19.39 -0.66
C VAL A 282 -5.25 19.31 0.04
N VAL A 283 -4.56 18.17 -0.08
CA VAL A 283 -3.23 18.00 0.52
C VAL A 283 -2.23 18.98 -0.07
N ARG A 284 -2.22 19.16 -1.38
CA ARG A 284 -1.33 20.11 -2.07
C ARG A 284 -1.60 21.57 -1.69
N GLU A 285 -2.86 21.96 -1.54
CA GLU A 285 -3.26 23.36 -1.39
C GLU A 285 -3.35 23.79 0.09
N HIS A 286 -3.59 22.84 1.01
CA HIS A 286 -3.93 23.17 2.41
C HIS A 286 -3.08 22.42 3.45
N VAL A 287 -2.39 21.34 3.08
CA VAL A 287 -1.55 20.56 4.00
C VAL A 287 -0.08 20.86 3.79
N TYR A 288 0.39 20.77 2.55
CA TYR A 288 1.79 21.05 2.23
C TYR A 288 2.03 22.54 1.96
N ASP A 289 3.22 23.01 2.28
CA ASP A 289 3.68 24.33 1.85
C ASP A 289 4.26 24.23 0.43
N HIS A 290 4.13 25.28 -0.37
CA HIS A 290 4.58 25.29 -1.76
C HIS A 290 6.08 24.98 -1.93
N GLU A 291 6.88 25.32 -0.93
CA GLU A 291 8.34 25.10 -0.92
C GLU A 291 8.73 23.62 -0.82
N ILE A 292 7.86 22.76 -0.25
CA ILE A 292 8.12 21.31 -0.12
C ILE A 292 7.81 20.56 -1.41
N LEU A 293 6.89 21.09 -2.21
CA LEU A 293 6.45 20.47 -3.44
C LEU A 293 7.58 20.56 -4.48
N SER A 294 8.45 19.55 -4.50
CA SER A 294 9.54 19.43 -5.48
C SER A 294 9.01 19.18 -6.88
N GLY A 295 8.42 20.19 -7.51
CA GLY A 295 7.87 20.11 -8.87
C GLY A 295 6.51 20.77 -8.99
N GLU A 296 6.22 21.24 -10.18
CA GLU A 296 4.91 21.76 -10.54
C GLU A 296 4.01 20.60 -10.98
N GLY A 297 2.72 20.65 -10.58
CA GLY A 297 1.70 19.76 -11.11
C GLY A 297 1.08 18.78 -10.11
N GLU A 298 0.19 17.95 -10.63
CA GLU A 298 -0.64 17.03 -9.85
C GLU A 298 0.13 15.89 -9.14
N THR A 299 1.36 15.62 -9.57
CA THR A 299 2.16 14.51 -9.02
C THR A 299 3.01 14.88 -7.80
N ALA A 300 3.20 16.17 -7.53
CA ALA A 300 4.08 16.63 -6.45
C ALA A 300 3.60 16.17 -5.06
N ALA A 301 2.31 16.37 -4.74
CA ALA A 301 1.73 15.88 -3.49
C ALA A 301 1.75 14.35 -3.40
N PHE A 302 1.50 13.66 -4.51
CA PHE A 302 1.54 12.20 -4.56
C PHE A 302 2.92 11.64 -4.23
N ASP A 303 4.00 12.27 -4.71
CA ASP A 303 5.37 11.84 -4.41
C ASP A 303 5.68 11.86 -2.90
N ILE A 304 5.23 12.92 -2.20
CA ILE A 304 5.40 13.02 -0.74
C ILE A 304 4.52 12.00 -0.01
N LEU A 305 3.27 11.83 -0.45
CA LEU A 305 2.33 10.86 0.12
C LEU A 305 2.81 9.41 0.01
N LEU A 306 3.57 9.08 -1.04
CA LEU A 306 4.22 7.77 -1.17
C LEU A 306 5.23 7.46 -0.04
N GLY A 307 5.70 8.48 0.68
CA GLY A 307 6.53 8.31 1.87
C GLY A 307 5.77 7.76 3.08
N LYS A 308 4.44 7.73 3.05
CA LYS A 308 3.55 7.21 4.11
C LYS A 308 3.82 7.83 5.49
N THR A 309 4.12 9.13 5.52
CA THR A 309 4.47 9.87 6.76
C THR A 309 3.57 11.07 7.04
N THR A 310 2.62 11.37 6.16
CA THR A 310 1.72 12.52 6.28
C THR A 310 0.50 12.16 7.13
N MET A 311 0.41 12.74 8.33
CA MET A 311 -0.76 12.60 9.21
C MET A 311 -1.36 13.96 9.53
N PHE A 312 -2.64 14.11 9.23
CA PHE A 312 -3.43 15.31 9.52
C PHE A 312 -4.89 14.93 9.81
N PRO A 313 -5.63 15.77 10.54
CA PRO A 313 -6.99 15.45 10.95
C PRO A 313 -7.97 15.52 9.77
N PRO A 314 -8.94 14.60 9.71
CA PRO A 314 -9.92 14.54 8.62
C PRO A 314 -10.82 15.77 8.45
N ASN A 315 -10.92 16.65 9.46
CA ASN A 315 -11.76 17.85 9.39
C ASN A 315 -11.46 18.73 8.17
N ILE A 316 -10.18 18.86 7.80
CA ILE A 316 -9.80 19.64 6.61
C ILE A 316 -10.40 19.04 5.32
N LEU A 317 -10.50 17.72 5.25
CA LEU A 317 -11.12 17.02 4.12
C LEU A 317 -12.63 17.29 4.07
N LEU A 318 -13.29 17.25 5.23
CA LEU A 318 -14.72 17.56 5.35
C LEU A 318 -15.04 19.00 4.91
N HIS A 319 -14.21 19.98 5.33
CA HIS A 319 -14.35 21.38 4.92
C HIS A 319 -14.26 21.58 3.41
N HIS A 320 -13.49 20.73 2.73
CA HIS A 320 -13.32 20.76 1.27
C HIS A 320 -14.20 19.72 0.54
N HIS A 321 -15.24 19.20 1.20
CA HIS A 321 -16.21 18.25 0.65
C HIS A 321 -15.59 16.94 0.12
N VAL A 322 -14.41 16.55 0.61
CA VAL A 322 -13.84 15.24 0.33
C VAL A 322 -14.49 14.21 1.25
N PRO A 323 -15.13 13.17 0.72
CA PRO A 323 -15.82 12.19 1.54
C PRO A 323 -14.82 11.37 2.35
N VAL A 324 -15.05 11.27 3.65
CA VAL A 324 -14.29 10.46 4.59
C VAL A 324 -15.22 9.46 5.26
N TYR A 325 -14.78 8.23 5.41
CA TYR A 325 -15.52 7.17 6.10
C TYR A 325 -14.64 6.60 7.22
N ARG A 326 -15.30 6.15 8.31
CA ARG A 326 -14.63 5.60 9.48
C ARG A 326 -14.90 4.10 9.63
N ALA A 327 -13.92 3.37 10.15
CA ALA A 327 -14.10 2.02 10.65
C ALA A 327 -13.42 1.86 12.01
N ILE A 328 -14.09 1.19 12.94
CA ILE A 328 -13.49 0.71 14.17
C ILE A 328 -13.29 -0.78 14.03
N GLN A 329 -12.03 -1.20 13.81
CA GLN A 329 -11.66 -2.60 13.65
C GLN A 329 -11.38 -3.24 15.01
N LYS A 330 -12.06 -4.35 15.27
CA LYS A 330 -11.92 -5.16 16.50
C LYS A 330 -11.23 -6.49 16.19
N PRO A 331 -10.73 -7.21 17.20
CA PRO A 331 -10.23 -8.58 17.02
C PRO A 331 -11.25 -9.49 16.32
N GLY A 332 -10.79 -10.28 15.36
CA GLY A 332 -11.63 -11.16 14.53
C GLY A 332 -12.22 -10.48 13.29
N GLU A 333 -11.93 -9.21 13.04
CA GLU A 333 -12.45 -8.46 11.90
C GLU A 333 -11.37 -8.20 10.85
N PHE A 334 -11.80 -8.21 9.59
CA PHE A 334 -10.99 -7.75 8.46
C PHE A 334 -11.38 -6.32 8.08
N VAL A 335 -10.41 -5.51 7.70
CA VAL A 335 -10.61 -4.27 6.95
C VAL A 335 -10.02 -4.46 5.55
N ILE A 336 -10.81 -4.13 4.53
CA ILE A 336 -10.41 -4.14 3.13
C ILE A 336 -10.25 -2.70 2.68
N THR A 337 -9.12 -2.37 2.04
CA THR A 337 -8.95 -1.11 1.32
C THR A 337 -9.00 -1.35 -0.17
N PHE A 338 -9.75 -0.50 -0.88
CA PHE A 338 -9.95 -0.60 -2.32
C PHE A 338 -8.86 0.14 -3.11
N PRO A 339 -8.65 -0.17 -4.38
CA PRO A 339 -7.66 0.49 -5.21
C PRO A 339 -7.75 2.01 -5.20
N ARG A 340 -6.58 2.67 -5.01
CA ARG A 340 -6.45 4.12 -4.93
C ARG A 340 -7.19 4.77 -3.76
N ALA A 341 -7.69 4.01 -2.78
CA ALA A 341 -8.34 4.53 -1.59
C ALA A 341 -7.30 5.02 -0.58
N TYR A 342 -7.21 6.33 -0.38
CA TYR A 342 -6.39 6.90 0.70
C TYR A 342 -6.95 6.48 2.04
N HIS A 343 -6.07 6.06 2.94
CA HIS A 343 -6.47 5.65 4.28
C HIS A 343 -5.41 5.97 5.32
N SER A 344 -5.84 6.13 6.55
CA SER A 344 -5.00 6.36 7.73
C SER A 344 -5.69 5.85 8.98
N GLY A 345 -4.99 5.84 10.10
CA GLY A 345 -5.59 5.45 11.37
C GLY A 345 -4.59 5.28 12.50
N PHE A 346 -5.08 4.80 13.63
CA PHE A 346 -4.29 4.62 14.84
C PHE A 346 -4.84 3.51 15.74
N SER A 347 -4.01 3.03 16.65
CA SER A 347 -4.32 1.99 17.62
C SER A 347 -4.81 2.58 18.94
N HIS A 348 -5.83 1.95 19.55
CA HIS A 348 -6.37 2.37 20.86
C HIS A 348 -5.58 1.82 22.04
N GLY A 349 -4.61 0.95 21.82
CA GLY A 349 -3.79 0.30 22.83
C GLY A 349 -2.92 -0.77 22.19
N PHE A 350 -2.39 -1.69 23.01
CA PHE A 350 -1.69 -2.85 22.47
C PHE A 350 -2.58 -3.66 21.54
N ASN A 351 -2.08 -3.98 20.36
CA ASN A 351 -2.76 -4.84 19.39
C ASN A 351 -1.79 -5.54 18.45
N CYS A 352 -2.30 -6.56 17.77
CA CYS A 352 -1.60 -7.27 16.71
C CYS A 352 -2.52 -7.43 15.50
N GLY A 353 -2.13 -6.83 14.40
CA GLY A 353 -2.74 -7.01 13.10
C GLY A 353 -1.78 -7.67 12.11
N GLU A 354 -2.34 -8.18 11.02
CA GLU A 354 -1.59 -8.74 9.91
C GLU A 354 -2.21 -8.26 8.61
N ALA A 355 -1.39 -7.89 7.64
CA ALA A 355 -1.85 -7.34 6.39
C ALA A 355 -1.07 -7.86 5.19
N VAL A 356 -1.75 -7.92 4.04
CA VAL A 356 -1.14 -8.21 2.75
C VAL A 356 -1.89 -7.44 1.67
N ASN A 357 -1.19 -7.05 0.62
CA ASN A 357 -1.82 -6.54 -0.58
C ASN A 357 -2.38 -7.70 -1.43
N PHE A 358 -3.34 -7.38 -2.28
CA PHE A 358 -3.83 -8.30 -3.29
C PHE A 358 -4.31 -7.56 -4.54
N ALA A 359 -4.44 -8.31 -5.64
CA ALA A 359 -5.02 -7.81 -6.88
C ALA A 359 -5.87 -8.91 -7.52
N VAL A 360 -7.01 -8.49 -8.04
CA VAL A 360 -7.90 -9.28 -8.91
C VAL A 360 -8.08 -8.53 -10.23
N GLY A 361 -8.75 -9.10 -11.22
CA GLY A 361 -8.82 -8.53 -12.57
C GLY A 361 -9.29 -7.08 -12.65
N GLU A 362 -10.17 -6.65 -11.74
CA GLU A 362 -10.67 -5.29 -11.66
C GLU A 362 -9.61 -4.24 -11.27
N TRP A 363 -8.45 -4.68 -10.77
CA TRP A 363 -7.34 -3.79 -10.45
C TRP A 363 -6.63 -3.21 -11.68
N PHE A 364 -6.60 -3.91 -12.81
CA PHE A 364 -5.77 -3.52 -13.97
C PHE A 364 -5.96 -2.09 -14.46
N PRO A 365 -7.18 -1.52 -14.55
CA PRO A 365 -7.34 -0.13 -14.97
C PRO A 365 -6.64 0.87 -14.05
N LEU A 366 -6.72 0.68 -12.73
CA LEU A 366 -6.07 1.56 -11.76
C LEU A 366 -4.57 1.26 -11.63
N GLY A 367 -4.16 0.01 -11.81
CA GLY A 367 -2.76 -0.38 -11.92
C GLY A 367 -2.05 0.29 -13.10
N ALA A 368 -2.74 0.48 -14.23
CA ALA A 368 -2.23 1.23 -15.38
C ALA A 368 -1.95 2.70 -15.02
N ILE A 369 -2.89 3.36 -14.33
CA ILE A 369 -2.71 4.74 -13.86
C ILE A 369 -1.54 4.84 -12.88
N ALA A 370 -1.44 3.90 -11.93
CA ALA A 370 -0.33 3.85 -10.99
C ALA A 370 1.02 3.70 -11.71
N SER A 371 1.11 2.76 -12.67
CA SER A 371 2.32 2.55 -13.47
C SER A 371 2.75 3.81 -14.23
N GLN A 372 1.79 4.57 -14.79
CA GLN A 372 2.07 5.85 -15.45
C GLN A 372 2.61 6.89 -14.46
N ARG A 373 2.01 7.03 -13.27
CA ARG A 373 2.45 7.98 -12.24
C ARG A 373 3.84 7.64 -11.70
N TYR A 374 4.14 6.35 -11.47
CA TYR A 374 5.48 5.89 -11.10
C TYR A 374 6.51 6.25 -12.19
N ALA A 375 6.16 6.07 -13.47
CA ALA A 375 7.03 6.44 -14.57
C ALA A 375 7.30 7.95 -14.66
N LEU A 376 6.30 8.81 -14.42
CA LEU A 376 6.46 10.26 -14.36
C LEU A 376 7.41 10.67 -13.22
N LEU A 377 7.34 10.00 -12.08
CA LEU A 377 8.22 10.22 -10.94
C LEU A 377 9.58 9.51 -11.05
N LYS A 378 9.82 8.77 -12.15
CA LYS A 378 11.02 7.93 -12.35
C LYS A 378 11.26 6.95 -11.20
N ARG A 379 10.20 6.48 -10.55
CA ARG A 379 10.25 5.50 -9.47
C ARG A 379 10.34 4.09 -10.02
N ILE A 380 11.18 3.29 -9.39
CA ILE A 380 11.26 1.85 -9.71
C ILE A 380 9.94 1.21 -9.27
N PRO A 381 9.21 0.55 -10.18
CA PRO A 381 7.97 -0.13 -9.85
C PRO A 381 8.25 -1.35 -8.97
N LEU A 382 7.35 -1.58 -7.99
CA LEU A 382 7.37 -2.79 -7.17
C LEU A 382 6.84 -4.01 -7.94
N LEU A 383 5.90 -3.76 -8.85
CA LEU A 383 5.26 -4.78 -9.67
C LEU A 383 5.54 -4.56 -11.17
N PRO A 384 5.81 -5.63 -11.93
CA PRO A 384 5.94 -5.58 -13.37
C PRO A 384 4.54 -5.58 -14.02
N TYR A 385 3.93 -4.39 -14.15
CA TYR A 385 2.54 -4.24 -14.59
C TYR A 385 2.28 -4.83 -15.99
N GLU A 386 3.16 -4.54 -16.97
CA GLU A 386 3.03 -5.07 -18.35
C GLU A 386 3.10 -6.60 -18.35
N GLU A 387 4.04 -7.17 -17.58
CA GLU A 387 4.20 -8.63 -17.48
C GLU A 387 2.95 -9.29 -16.90
N LEU A 388 2.42 -8.75 -15.80
CA LEU A 388 1.21 -9.29 -15.16
C LEU A 388 -0.01 -9.24 -16.10
N LEU A 389 -0.19 -8.10 -16.79
CA LEU A 389 -1.29 -7.92 -17.73
C LEU A 389 -1.20 -8.89 -18.92
N CYS A 390 -0.02 -9.07 -19.50
CA CYS A 390 0.18 -9.98 -20.63
C CYS A 390 0.03 -11.43 -20.23
N LYS A 391 0.54 -11.83 -19.06
CA LYS A 391 0.41 -13.20 -18.56
C LYS A 391 -1.05 -13.56 -18.27
N GLU A 392 -1.80 -12.67 -17.61
CA GLU A 392 -3.22 -12.92 -17.34
C GLU A 392 -4.04 -12.97 -18.63
N ALA A 393 -3.76 -12.10 -19.60
CA ALA A 393 -4.41 -12.13 -20.90
C ALA A 393 -4.18 -13.46 -21.64
N ALA A 394 -2.95 -13.99 -21.59
CA ALA A 394 -2.63 -15.26 -22.22
C ALA A 394 -3.34 -16.46 -21.55
N LEU A 395 -3.47 -16.45 -20.23
CA LEU A 395 -4.19 -17.49 -19.50
C LEU A 395 -5.68 -17.50 -19.84
N LEU A 396 -6.30 -16.33 -19.88
CA LEU A 396 -7.71 -16.21 -20.25
C LEU A 396 -7.97 -16.65 -21.69
N ASP A 397 -7.08 -16.32 -22.64
CA ASP A 397 -7.20 -16.79 -24.03
C ASP A 397 -7.13 -18.31 -24.12
N HIS A 398 -6.24 -18.93 -23.36
CA HIS A 398 -6.12 -20.39 -23.29
C HIS A 398 -7.37 -21.06 -22.70
N GLU A 399 -7.93 -20.50 -21.63
CA GLU A 399 -9.16 -21.03 -21.01
C GLU A 399 -10.34 -20.98 -21.99
N PHE A 400 -10.51 -19.91 -22.77
CA PHE A 400 -11.57 -19.77 -23.76
C PHE A 400 -11.39 -20.66 -24.99
N SER A 401 -10.15 -21.04 -25.29
CA SER A 401 -9.83 -21.90 -26.44
C SER A 401 -10.07 -23.37 -26.15
N THR A 402 -10.28 -23.76 -24.88
CA THR A 402 -10.54 -25.17 -24.50
C THR A 402 -12.02 -25.53 -24.69
N PRO A 403 -12.34 -26.67 -25.32
CA PRO A 403 -13.74 -27.09 -25.65
C PRO A 403 -14.66 -27.22 -24.43
N SER A 404 -14.11 -27.49 -23.26
CA SER A 404 -14.85 -27.69 -22.00
C SER A 404 -15.55 -26.45 -21.46
N TYR A 405 -15.19 -25.24 -21.93
CA TYR A 405 -15.70 -23.97 -21.39
C TYR A 405 -16.93 -23.44 -22.15
N LYS A 406 -17.28 -24.00 -23.30
CA LYS A 406 -18.37 -23.49 -24.14
C LYS A 406 -19.77 -23.70 -23.58
N ASP A 407 -19.92 -24.55 -22.56
CA ASP A 407 -21.22 -24.91 -21.96
C ASP A 407 -21.53 -24.22 -20.60
N LEU A 408 -20.59 -23.46 -20.05
CA LEU A 408 -20.86 -22.69 -18.82
C LEU A 408 -21.32 -21.28 -19.17
N THR A 409 -22.55 -20.95 -18.81
CA THR A 409 -23.09 -19.59 -18.82
C THR A 409 -22.19 -18.69 -17.98
N THR A 410 -21.41 -17.83 -18.64
CA THR A 410 -20.56 -16.83 -18.01
C THR A 410 -21.41 -15.92 -17.10
N SER A 411 -21.08 -15.87 -15.82
CA SER A 411 -21.76 -14.97 -14.89
C SER A 411 -21.47 -13.50 -15.28
N THR A 412 -22.41 -12.61 -14.97
CA THR A 412 -22.24 -11.16 -15.23
C THR A 412 -20.96 -10.59 -14.56
N GLY A 413 -20.52 -11.18 -13.46
CA GLY A 413 -19.27 -10.82 -12.78
C GLY A 413 -18.03 -11.16 -13.61
N ASP A 414 -18.00 -12.34 -14.25
CA ASP A 414 -16.86 -12.76 -15.08
C ASP A 414 -16.71 -11.87 -16.32
N THR A 415 -17.82 -11.40 -16.91
CA THR A 415 -17.77 -10.47 -18.05
C THR A 415 -17.20 -9.10 -17.66
N HIS A 416 -17.47 -8.61 -16.46
CA HIS A 416 -16.92 -7.34 -15.96
C HIS A 416 -15.41 -7.44 -15.72
N ILE A 417 -14.95 -8.50 -15.07
CA ILE A 417 -13.51 -8.76 -14.83
C ILE A 417 -12.75 -8.81 -16.15
N GLN A 418 -13.30 -9.55 -17.13
CA GLN A 418 -12.72 -9.63 -18.47
C GLN A 418 -12.61 -8.26 -19.15
N HIS A 419 -13.65 -7.42 -19.02
CA HIS A 419 -13.62 -6.07 -19.57
C HIS A 419 -12.53 -5.21 -18.93
N CYS A 420 -12.40 -5.26 -17.62
CA CYS A 420 -11.37 -4.53 -16.86
C CYS A 420 -9.93 -4.92 -17.27
N MET A 421 -9.71 -6.14 -17.72
CA MET A 421 -8.43 -6.61 -18.24
C MET A 421 -8.27 -6.29 -19.73
N LYS A 422 -9.29 -6.55 -20.56
CA LYS A 422 -9.23 -6.38 -22.03
C LYS A 422 -8.92 -4.94 -22.43
N VAL A 423 -9.51 -3.95 -21.79
CA VAL A 423 -9.31 -2.54 -22.16
C VAL A 423 -7.84 -2.11 -21.99
N PRO A 424 -7.20 -2.27 -20.81
CA PRO A 424 -5.79 -1.97 -20.65
C PRO A 424 -4.88 -2.79 -21.58
N PHE A 425 -5.19 -4.06 -21.81
CA PHE A 425 -4.42 -4.93 -22.69
C PHE A 425 -4.46 -4.43 -24.14
N VAL A 426 -5.64 -4.12 -24.67
CA VAL A 426 -5.79 -3.59 -26.03
C VAL A 426 -5.09 -2.23 -26.17
N GLN A 427 -5.19 -1.37 -25.16
CA GLN A 427 -4.50 -0.09 -25.14
C GLN A 427 -2.98 -0.27 -25.15
N LEU A 428 -2.46 -1.18 -24.35
CA LEU A 428 -1.02 -1.54 -24.34
C LEU A 428 -0.59 -2.05 -25.70
N MET A 429 -1.30 -3.03 -26.29
CA MET A 429 -0.95 -3.61 -27.58
C MET A 429 -1.00 -2.60 -28.73
N ARG A 430 -2.01 -1.71 -28.74
CA ARG A 430 -2.09 -0.63 -29.72
C ARG A 430 -0.91 0.33 -29.62
N LEU A 431 -0.56 0.75 -28.41
CA LEU A 431 0.60 1.60 -28.16
C LEU A 431 1.89 0.91 -28.64
N GLN A 432 2.11 -0.34 -28.25
CA GLN A 432 3.26 -1.15 -28.63
C GLN A 432 3.34 -1.29 -30.15
N HIS A 433 2.23 -1.60 -30.82
CA HIS A 433 2.18 -1.75 -32.27
C HIS A 433 2.49 -0.44 -32.99
N CYS A 434 1.81 0.66 -32.65
CA CYS A 434 1.99 1.97 -33.30
C CYS A 434 3.42 2.50 -33.15
N VAL A 435 4.01 2.37 -31.95
CA VAL A 435 5.36 2.87 -31.70
C VAL A 435 6.40 1.98 -32.38
N ARG A 436 6.28 0.66 -32.31
CA ARG A 436 7.18 -0.27 -33.04
C ARG A 436 7.14 -0.02 -34.53
N TRP A 437 5.95 0.15 -35.11
CA TRP A 437 5.81 0.51 -36.53
C TRP A 437 6.53 1.80 -36.90
N SER A 438 6.39 2.83 -36.06
CA SER A 438 7.11 4.09 -36.26
C SER A 438 8.64 3.92 -36.22
N LEU A 439 9.13 3.17 -35.23
CA LEU A 439 10.57 2.87 -35.09
C LEU A 439 11.12 2.08 -36.30
N MET A 440 10.37 1.10 -36.78
CA MET A 440 10.76 0.32 -37.97
C MET A 440 10.85 1.20 -39.22
N LYS A 441 9.92 2.16 -39.41
CA LYS A 441 10.00 3.15 -40.50
C LYS A 441 11.23 4.04 -40.41
N MET A 442 11.76 4.23 -39.20
CA MET A 442 13.00 5.01 -38.93
C MET A 442 14.27 4.15 -39.02
N GLY A 443 14.14 2.88 -39.44
CA GLY A 443 15.28 1.98 -39.64
C GLY A 443 15.60 1.07 -38.47
N ALA A 444 14.81 1.07 -37.39
CA ALA A 444 15.00 0.14 -36.28
C ALA A 444 14.74 -1.31 -36.70
N ARG A 445 15.60 -2.22 -36.27
CA ARG A 445 15.45 -3.67 -36.52
C ARG A 445 14.82 -4.35 -35.32
N THR A 446 13.95 -5.33 -35.56
CA THR A 446 13.33 -6.13 -34.51
C THR A 446 14.17 -7.39 -34.25
N HIS A 447 14.57 -7.58 -33.00
CA HIS A 447 15.21 -8.81 -32.52
C HIS A 447 14.30 -9.50 -31.52
N TYR A 448 14.13 -10.79 -31.66
CA TYR A 448 13.40 -11.62 -30.68
C TYR A 448 14.40 -12.21 -29.70
N LYS A 449 14.09 -12.07 -28.39
CA LYS A 449 14.86 -12.69 -27.33
C LYS A 449 13.94 -13.65 -26.57
N ALA A 450 14.24 -14.94 -26.64
CA ALA A 450 13.36 -16.00 -26.15
C ALA A 450 13.26 -16.05 -24.62
N ASP A 451 14.35 -15.78 -23.90
CA ASP A 451 14.41 -15.89 -22.44
C ASP A 451 14.90 -14.60 -21.81
N ILE A 452 14.02 -13.94 -21.08
CA ILE A 452 14.37 -12.81 -20.20
C ILE A 452 14.10 -13.29 -18.77
N ASP A 453 15.17 -13.62 -18.05
CA ASP A 453 15.06 -14.10 -16.67
C ASP A 453 14.70 -12.98 -15.66
N ALA A 454 14.87 -11.73 -16.05
CA ALA A 454 14.61 -10.56 -15.21
C ALA A 454 13.73 -9.53 -15.90
N THR A 455 12.93 -8.81 -15.13
CA THR A 455 12.14 -7.67 -15.64
C THR A 455 13.06 -6.58 -16.16
N VAL A 456 12.90 -6.23 -17.46
CA VAL A 456 13.63 -5.12 -18.07
C VAL A 456 12.97 -3.80 -17.69
N LEU A 457 13.74 -2.86 -17.16
CA LEU A 457 13.27 -1.53 -16.80
C LEU A 457 13.83 -0.47 -17.77
N CYS A 458 13.00 0.49 -18.11
CA CYS A 458 13.45 1.67 -18.86
C CYS A 458 14.45 2.48 -18.05
N SER A 459 15.64 2.76 -18.60
CA SER A 459 16.67 3.55 -17.91
C SER A 459 16.24 4.98 -17.58
N ILE A 460 15.28 5.53 -18.33
CA ILE A 460 14.80 6.91 -18.20
C ILE A 460 13.67 7.02 -17.17
N CYS A 461 12.56 6.27 -17.37
CA CYS A 461 11.36 6.40 -16.53
C CYS A 461 11.13 5.24 -15.57
N LYS A 462 12.00 4.25 -15.56
CA LYS A 462 11.94 3.05 -14.72
C LYS A 462 10.73 2.13 -14.94
N ARG A 463 9.87 2.40 -15.93
CA ARG A 463 8.75 1.51 -16.30
C ARG A 463 9.26 0.13 -16.69
N ASP A 464 8.52 -0.90 -16.34
CA ASP A 464 8.75 -2.25 -16.86
C ASP A 464 8.47 -2.31 -18.37
N CYS A 465 9.28 -3.07 -19.09
CA CYS A 465 9.25 -3.21 -20.54
C CYS A 465 9.16 -4.69 -20.90
N TYR A 466 8.02 -5.31 -20.65
CA TYR A 466 7.82 -6.73 -20.87
C TYR A 466 7.61 -7.07 -22.34
N VAL A 467 6.79 -6.28 -23.06
CA VAL A 467 6.45 -6.57 -24.46
C VAL A 467 7.59 -6.23 -25.39
N ALA A 468 8.17 -5.04 -25.27
CA ALA A 468 9.31 -4.61 -26.08
C ALA A 468 10.04 -3.43 -25.46
N HIS A 469 11.33 -3.30 -25.79
CA HIS A 469 12.17 -2.17 -25.45
C HIS A 469 13.12 -1.84 -26.62
N VAL A 470 13.70 -0.67 -26.58
CA VAL A 470 14.71 -0.23 -27.55
C VAL A 470 16.09 -0.40 -26.95
N MET A 471 16.99 -1.00 -27.70
CA MET A 471 18.42 -1.06 -27.42
C MET A 471 19.16 -0.30 -28.50
N CYS A 472 20.20 0.41 -28.13
CA CYS A 472 21.12 1.10 -29.08
C CYS A 472 22.53 0.54 -28.86
N ASN A 473 23.28 0.36 -29.97
CA ASN A 473 24.68 -0.07 -29.88
C ASN A 473 25.57 0.95 -29.15
N CYS A 474 25.11 2.19 -29.01
CA CYS A 474 25.78 3.27 -28.28
C CYS A 474 25.51 3.26 -26.76
N ARG A 475 24.56 2.45 -26.28
CA ARG A 475 24.15 2.36 -24.86
C ARG A 475 23.85 0.93 -24.45
N VAL A 476 24.23 0.59 -23.23
CA VAL A 476 23.96 -0.73 -22.65
C VAL A 476 22.54 -0.81 -22.09
N ASP A 477 21.91 0.32 -21.81
CA ASP A 477 20.66 0.40 -21.06
C ASP A 477 19.44 0.34 -21.99
N ALA A 478 18.43 -0.43 -21.57
CA ALA A 478 17.15 -0.51 -22.25
C ALA A 478 16.31 0.78 -22.07
N ILE A 479 15.57 1.15 -23.11
CA ILE A 479 14.67 2.31 -23.11
C ILE A 479 13.27 1.82 -23.53
N CYS A 480 12.20 2.25 -22.84
CA CYS A 480 10.84 1.89 -23.26
C CYS A 480 10.50 2.51 -24.62
N LEU A 481 9.56 1.92 -25.34
CA LEU A 481 9.19 2.37 -26.68
C LEU A 481 8.79 3.85 -26.73
N CYS A 482 8.11 4.36 -25.69
CA CYS A 482 7.70 5.77 -25.63
C CYS A 482 8.90 6.73 -25.64
N HIS A 483 9.96 6.41 -24.90
CA HIS A 483 11.20 7.20 -24.89
C HIS A 483 12.05 6.94 -26.14
N GLY A 484 12.01 5.71 -26.66
CA GLY A 484 12.71 5.35 -27.89
C GLY A 484 12.27 6.18 -29.09
N LYS A 485 10.97 6.45 -29.22
CA LYS A 485 10.44 7.31 -30.29
C LYS A 485 11.02 8.73 -30.23
N ASN A 486 11.03 9.33 -29.05
CA ASN A 486 11.57 10.70 -28.86
C ASN A 486 13.09 10.74 -29.06
N PHE A 487 13.80 9.67 -28.72
CA PHE A 487 15.24 9.59 -28.87
C PHE A 487 15.68 9.54 -30.32
N LEU A 488 14.97 8.79 -31.16
CA LEU A 488 15.28 8.69 -32.59
C LEU A 488 14.94 9.97 -33.37
N THR A 489 13.94 10.74 -32.94
CA THR A 489 13.64 12.06 -33.54
C THR A 489 14.72 13.11 -33.24
N LEU A 490 15.44 12.96 -32.11
CA LEU A 490 16.57 13.83 -31.75
C LEU A 490 17.91 13.36 -32.35
N SER A 491 17.99 12.10 -32.78
CA SER A 491 19.21 11.46 -33.31
C SER A 491 19.24 11.36 -34.84
N ALA A 492 18.44 12.15 -35.55
CA ALA A 492 18.44 12.15 -37.02
C ALA A 492 19.82 12.47 -37.66
N ASP A 493 20.80 12.88 -36.84
CA ASP A 493 22.18 13.12 -37.25
C ASP A 493 23.19 12.02 -36.86
N ILE A 494 22.73 10.89 -36.30
CA ILE A 494 23.62 9.78 -35.95
C ILE A 494 23.49 8.67 -36.99
N ASN A 495 24.51 8.52 -37.83
CA ASN A 495 24.70 7.39 -38.72
C ASN A 495 24.52 6.08 -37.98
N LEU A 496 23.42 5.37 -38.27
CA LEU A 496 23.20 3.98 -37.91
C LEU A 496 24.12 3.13 -38.82
N SER A 497 25.34 2.87 -38.39
CA SER A 497 26.25 1.89 -39.03
C SER A 497 26.00 0.50 -38.42
#